data_6d2403e638aa44610d250b5d9cfee67b
#
_entry.id   6d2403e638aa44610d250b5d9cfee67b
#
_cell.length_a   1.000
_cell.length_b   1.000
_cell.length_c   1.000
_cell.angle_alpha   90.00
_cell.angle_beta   90.00
_cell.angle_gamma   90.00
#
_symmetry.space_group_name_H-M   'P 1'
#
loop_
_entity.id
_entity.type
_entity.pdbx_description
1 polymer ?
#
loop_
_entity_poly.entity_id
_entity_poly.type
_entity_poly.pdbx_seq_one_letter_code
_entity_poly.pdbx_strand_id
1 'polypeptide(L)'
;MLSCEARKTLEVYVIANTENVELTVLCLLHQDGQYLLQDRVKKDWQGLTLPGGHVEPGESIVDAIVREMKEETGLTIINPKLCGVKHFPMDEGRYIVFLFEASKYEGDLCSSDEGRMCWVKKEELDKVNLVKDFHDLIDVMLDDNLSEFHYVFENDKWNVVKK
;
A
#
# COMPACT_ATOMS: atom_id res chain seq x y z
N MET A 1 -31.58 3.08 6.95
CA MET A 1 -32.31 2.51 5.78
C MET A 1 -32.74 3.67 4.89
N LEU A 2 -32.14 3.82 3.71
CA LEU A 2 -32.52 4.84 2.73
C LEU A 2 -33.90 4.47 2.18
N SER A 3 -34.77 5.46 1.99
CA SER A 3 -36.11 5.25 1.47
C SER A 3 -36.07 4.69 0.04
N CYS A 4 -37.19 4.07 -0.42
CA CYS A 4 -37.29 3.47 -1.75
C CYS A 4 -37.11 4.50 -2.88
N GLU A 5 -37.40 5.80 -2.62
CA GLU A 5 -37.18 6.91 -3.56
C GLU A 5 -35.71 7.29 -3.70
N ALA A 6 -34.92 7.20 -2.61
CA ALA A 6 -33.47 7.48 -2.65
C ALA A 6 -32.69 6.44 -3.48
N ARG A 7 -33.18 5.19 -3.55
CA ARG A 7 -32.60 4.16 -4.41
C ARG A 7 -32.83 4.39 -5.91
N LYS A 8 -34.00 4.96 -6.29
CA LYS A 8 -34.28 5.26 -7.70
C LYS A 8 -33.47 6.42 -8.24
N THR A 9 -33.06 7.36 -7.38
CA THR A 9 -32.24 8.51 -7.81
C THR A 9 -30.76 8.14 -8.00
N LEU A 10 -30.28 7.06 -7.39
CA LEU A 10 -28.92 6.54 -7.57
C LEU A 10 -28.71 5.77 -8.89
N GLU A 11 -29.78 5.26 -9.52
CA GLU A 11 -29.71 4.55 -10.79
C GLU A 11 -29.50 5.46 -12.03
N VAL A 12 -29.62 6.76 -11.88
CA VAL A 12 -29.56 7.73 -13.01
C VAL A 12 -28.15 8.32 -13.21
N TYR A 13 -27.20 8.13 -12.29
CA TYR A 13 -25.81 8.53 -12.50
C TYR A 13 -24.98 7.37 -13.06
N VAL A 14 -25.24 6.99 -14.31
CA VAL A 14 -24.26 6.26 -15.11
C VAL A 14 -23.15 7.26 -15.43
N ILE A 15 -22.10 7.24 -14.62
CA ILE A 15 -20.90 8.02 -14.86
C ILE A 15 -20.27 7.48 -16.14
N ALA A 16 -20.19 8.31 -17.18
CA ALA A 16 -19.71 7.93 -18.50
C ALA A 16 -18.21 7.54 -18.54
N ASN A 17 -17.47 7.75 -17.46
CA ASN A 17 -16.03 7.47 -17.36
C ASN A 17 -15.75 6.63 -16.10
N THR A 18 -15.91 5.32 -16.21
CA THR A 18 -15.53 4.35 -15.17
C THR A 18 -14.39 3.48 -15.68
N GLU A 19 -13.52 3.08 -14.78
CA GLU A 19 -12.52 2.05 -15.04
C GLU A 19 -12.55 1.01 -13.91
N ASN A 20 -12.11 -0.21 -14.18
CA ASN A 20 -11.90 -1.21 -13.15
C ASN A 20 -10.69 -0.81 -12.31
N VAL A 21 -10.80 -0.94 -11.01
CA VAL A 21 -9.68 -0.68 -10.11
C VAL A 21 -9.53 -1.78 -9.09
N GLU A 22 -8.29 -2.17 -8.85
CA GLU A 22 -7.89 -3.01 -7.74
C GLU A 22 -7.31 -2.10 -6.66
N LEU A 23 -7.95 -2.10 -5.48
CA LEU A 23 -7.58 -1.21 -4.38
C LEU A 23 -6.77 -1.97 -3.35
N THR A 24 -5.61 -1.44 -3.01
CA THR A 24 -4.71 -2.00 -2.01
C THR A 24 -4.14 -0.93 -1.10
N VAL A 25 -3.52 -1.36 -0.01
CA VAL A 25 -2.88 -0.51 1.00
C VAL A 25 -1.50 -1.06 1.34
N LEU A 26 -0.53 -0.18 1.62
CA LEU A 26 0.78 -0.52 2.17
C LEU A 26 1.10 0.39 3.35
N CYS A 27 1.82 -0.12 4.33
CA CYS A 27 2.23 0.63 5.51
C CYS A 27 3.75 0.66 5.68
N LEU A 28 4.31 1.86 5.73
CA LEU A 28 5.63 2.10 6.26
C LEU A 28 5.52 2.25 7.79
N LEU A 29 5.65 1.13 8.50
CA LEU A 29 5.78 1.17 9.96
C LEU A 29 7.25 1.35 10.33
N HIS A 30 7.56 2.42 11.07
CA HIS A 30 8.92 2.73 11.46
C HIS A 30 9.02 3.05 12.96
N GLN A 31 10.14 2.62 13.55
CA GLN A 31 10.49 2.92 14.93
C GLN A 31 12.00 2.87 15.12
N ASP A 32 12.56 3.80 15.89
CA ASP A 32 13.99 3.82 16.29
C ASP A 32 14.96 3.69 15.11
N GLY A 33 14.64 4.35 13.97
CA GLY A 33 15.46 4.32 12.75
C GLY A 33 15.39 3.01 11.97
N GLN A 34 14.39 2.17 12.24
CA GLN A 34 14.15 0.91 11.56
C GLN A 34 12.79 0.93 10.85
N TYR A 35 12.67 0.18 9.77
CA TYR A 35 11.46 -0.10 9.02
C TYR A 35 11.05 -1.54 9.18
N LEU A 36 9.75 -1.80 9.39
CA LEU A 36 9.21 -3.14 9.37
C LEU A 36 8.99 -3.56 7.92
N LEU A 37 9.68 -4.60 7.50
CA LEU A 37 9.60 -5.15 6.15
C LEU A 37 9.17 -6.61 6.17
N GLN A 38 8.51 -7.03 5.10
CA GLN A 38 8.09 -8.40 4.84
C GLN A 38 8.97 -9.04 3.78
N ASP A 39 9.55 -10.20 4.10
CA ASP A 39 10.23 -11.07 3.15
C ASP A 39 9.21 -12.00 2.50
N ARG A 40 8.75 -11.64 1.30
CA ARG A 40 7.67 -12.34 0.61
C ARG A 40 8.09 -13.72 0.13
N VAL A 41 7.22 -14.69 0.33
CA VAL A 41 7.43 -16.08 -0.13
C VAL A 41 7.09 -16.26 -1.62
N LYS A 42 6.32 -15.33 -2.23
CA LYS A 42 5.89 -15.41 -3.63
C LYS A 42 7.05 -15.23 -4.60
N LYS A 43 7.21 -16.20 -5.54
CA LYS A 43 8.33 -16.24 -6.50
C LYS A 43 8.35 -15.11 -7.52
N ASP A 44 7.20 -14.51 -7.80
CA ASP A 44 7.04 -13.52 -8.87
C ASP A 44 7.51 -12.11 -8.49
N TRP A 45 7.72 -11.85 -7.21
CA TRP A 45 8.18 -10.57 -6.71
C TRP A 45 9.03 -10.77 -5.45
N GLN A 46 10.28 -11.16 -5.66
CA GLN A 46 11.22 -11.46 -4.58
C GLN A 46 11.84 -10.19 -4.01
N GLY A 47 12.02 -10.19 -2.69
CA GLY A 47 12.66 -9.13 -1.94
C GLY A 47 11.81 -8.64 -0.78
N LEU A 48 12.45 -7.84 0.06
CA LEU A 48 11.79 -7.18 1.17
C LEU A 48 10.89 -6.05 0.66
N THR A 49 9.68 -6.01 1.16
CA THR A 49 8.65 -5.00 0.82
C THR A 49 7.95 -4.51 2.08
N LEU A 50 7.09 -3.49 1.91
CA LEU A 50 6.20 -3.05 2.98
C LEU A 50 5.04 -4.06 3.15
N PRO A 51 4.58 -4.31 4.39
CA PRO A 51 3.36 -5.09 4.64
C PRO A 51 2.11 -4.33 4.20
N GLY A 52 1.05 -5.08 3.89
CA GLY A 52 -0.25 -4.60 3.47
C GLY A 52 -0.91 -5.52 2.45
N GLY A 53 -2.11 -5.17 2.01
CA GLY A 53 -2.90 -6.05 1.15
C GLY A 53 -4.10 -5.36 0.50
N HIS A 54 -5.15 -6.12 0.19
CA HIS A 54 -6.32 -5.64 -0.52
C HIS A 54 -7.32 -4.94 0.40
N VAL A 55 -7.97 -3.91 -0.14
CA VAL A 55 -9.15 -3.30 0.48
C VAL A 55 -10.37 -4.17 0.13
N GLU A 56 -11.11 -4.61 1.13
CA GLU A 56 -12.32 -5.39 0.92
C GLU A 56 -13.48 -4.53 0.38
N PRO A 57 -14.43 -5.08 -0.39
CA PRO A 57 -15.57 -4.34 -0.88
C PRO A 57 -16.37 -3.66 0.23
N GLY A 58 -16.46 -2.33 0.17
CA GLY A 58 -17.16 -1.51 1.17
C GLY A 58 -16.36 -1.20 2.43
N GLU A 59 -15.13 -1.66 2.53
CA GLU A 59 -14.22 -1.36 3.63
C GLU A 59 -13.62 0.04 3.49
N SER A 60 -13.39 0.71 4.62
CA SER A 60 -12.59 1.95 4.66
C SER A 60 -11.11 1.63 4.41
N ILE A 61 -10.42 2.44 3.59
CA ILE A 61 -8.98 2.25 3.34
C ILE A 61 -8.12 2.35 4.62
N VAL A 62 -8.57 3.11 5.63
CA VAL A 62 -7.90 3.18 6.94
C VAL A 62 -8.14 1.90 7.75
N ASP A 63 -9.36 1.37 7.72
CA ASP A 63 -9.66 0.10 8.40
C ASP A 63 -8.92 -1.06 7.72
N ALA A 64 -8.84 -1.05 6.38
CA ALA A 64 -8.08 -2.02 5.61
C ALA A 64 -6.61 -2.09 6.03
N ILE A 65 -5.91 -0.95 6.12
CA ILE A 65 -4.50 -0.98 6.52
C ILE A 65 -4.32 -1.42 7.98
N VAL A 66 -5.24 -1.08 8.89
CA VAL A 66 -5.17 -1.55 10.28
C VAL A 66 -5.39 -3.07 10.35
N ARG A 67 -6.37 -3.59 9.60
CA ARG A 67 -6.65 -5.05 9.51
C ARG A 67 -5.48 -5.80 8.91
N GLU A 68 -4.97 -5.39 7.74
CA GLU A 68 -3.85 -6.04 7.05
C GLU A 68 -2.60 -6.07 7.93
N MET A 69 -2.25 -4.96 8.59
CA MET A 69 -1.12 -4.92 9.51
C MET A 69 -1.31 -5.89 10.68
N LYS A 70 -2.54 -6.01 11.20
CA LYS A 70 -2.83 -6.96 12.27
C LYS A 70 -2.71 -8.42 11.81
N GLU A 71 -3.24 -8.74 10.64
CA GLU A 71 -3.23 -10.09 10.07
C GLU A 71 -1.83 -10.54 9.70
N GLU A 72 -1.05 -9.70 9.02
CA GLU A 72 0.27 -10.05 8.53
C GLU A 72 1.37 -9.98 9.58
N THR A 73 1.27 -9.02 10.52
CA THR A 73 2.38 -8.69 11.43
C THR A 73 2.06 -8.96 12.91
N GLY A 74 0.79 -9.19 13.27
CA GLY A 74 0.33 -9.25 14.66
C GLY A 74 0.23 -7.88 15.35
N LEU A 75 0.65 -6.80 14.68
CA LEU A 75 0.67 -5.45 15.25
C LEU A 75 -0.60 -4.68 14.88
N THR A 76 -1.18 -3.99 15.85
CA THR A 76 -2.25 -3.03 15.62
C THR A 76 -1.63 -1.63 15.55
N ILE A 77 -1.55 -1.06 14.35
CA ILE A 77 -1.01 0.29 14.14
C ILE A 77 -2.00 1.35 14.67
N ILE A 78 -1.45 2.45 15.17
CA ILE A 78 -2.21 3.53 15.80
C ILE A 78 -2.08 4.81 14.97
N ASN A 79 -3.22 5.39 14.57
CA ASN A 79 -3.30 6.63 13.80
C ASN A 79 -2.44 6.62 12.53
N PRO A 80 -2.60 5.64 11.62
CA PRO A 80 -1.88 5.63 10.35
C PRO A 80 -2.21 6.91 9.54
N LYS A 81 -1.19 7.53 8.96
CA LYS A 81 -1.31 8.73 8.15
C LYS A 81 -1.19 8.33 6.67
N LEU A 82 -2.18 8.70 5.85
CA LEU A 82 -2.06 8.59 4.40
C LEU A 82 -1.02 9.59 3.91
N CYS A 83 0.02 9.13 3.23
CA CYS A 83 1.14 9.93 2.77
C CYS A 83 1.31 9.95 1.24
N GLY A 84 0.59 9.11 0.51
CA GLY A 84 0.62 9.15 -0.94
C GLY A 84 -0.16 8.02 -1.58
N VAL A 85 -0.10 7.99 -2.92
CA VAL A 85 -0.74 6.96 -3.75
C VAL A 85 0.26 6.44 -4.76
N LYS A 86 0.38 5.11 -4.87
CA LYS A 86 1.08 4.45 -5.95
C LYS A 86 0.06 3.86 -6.91
N HIS A 87 0.28 3.99 -8.21
CA HIS A 87 -0.58 3.32 -9.18
C HIS A 87 0.13 2.95 -10.48
N PHE A 88 -0.45 1.99 -11.19
CA PHE A 88 0.00 1.55 -12.50
C PHE A 88 -1.17 0.98 -13.30
N PRO A 89 -1.11 1.05 -14.64
CA PRO A 89 -2.13 0.45 -15.48
C PRO A 89 -2.05 -1.08 -15.42
N MET A 90 -3.22 -1.72 -15.55
CA MET A 90 -3.39 -3.14 -15.81
C MET A 90 -4.02 -3.33 -17.19
N ASP A 91 -4.13 -4.57 -17.66
CA ASP A 91 -4.76 -4.88 -18.96
C ASP A 91 -6.21 -4.35 -19.02
N GLU A 92 -6.95 -4.45 -17.92
CA GLU A 92 -8.32 -3.95 -17.80
C GLU A 92 -8.47 -3.05 -16.56
N GLY A 93 -7.92 -1.82 -16.63
CA GLY A 93 -8.07 -0.85 -15.55
C GLY A 93 -6.78 -0.45 -14.87
N ARG A 94 -6.83 -0.28 -13.55
CA ARG A 94 -5.72 0.29 -12.77
C ARG A 94 -5.56 -0.38 -11.41
N TYR A 95 -4.30 -0.61 -11.03
CA TYR A 95 -3.94 -0.98 -9.67
C TYR A 95 -3.62 0.28 -8.87
N ILE A 96 -4.27 0.45 -7.73
CA ILE A 96 -4.09 1.62 -6.85
C ILE A 96 -3.68 1.14 -5.46
N VAL A 97 -2.59 1.69 -4.95
CA VAL A 97 -2.06 1.43 -3.62
C VAL A 97 -2.10 2.72 -2.81
N PHE A 98 -2.86 2.74 -1.74
CA PHE A 98 -2.81 3.81 -0.76
C PHE A 98 -1.62 3.57 0.18
N LEU A 99 -0.76 4.57 0.31
CA LEU A 99 0.48 4.51 1.07
C LEU A 99 0.29 5.15 2.44
N PHE A 100 0.48 4.37 3.48
CA PHE A 100 0.33 4.81 4.86
C PHE A 100 1.65 4.78 5.62
N GLU A 101 1.86 5.74 6.49
CA GLU A 101 2.94 5.81 7.45
C GLU A 101 2.39 5.64 8.87
N ALA A 102 3.09 4.89 9.71
CA ALA A 102 2.80 4.75 11.12
C ALA A 102 4.09 4.62 11.93
N SER A 103 4.07 5.15 13.17
CA SER A 103 5.20 5.07 14.10
C SER A 103 4.80 4.55 15.48
N LYS A 104 3.52 4.23 15.66
CA LYS A 104 2.98 3.70 16.91
C LYS A 104 2.16 2.46 16.64
N TYR A 105 2.33 1.46 17.50
CA TYR A 105 1.60 0.21 17.44
C TYR A 105 1.47 -0.45 18.80
N GLU A 106 0.58 -1.43 18.89
CA GLU A 106 0.40 -2.33 20.01
C GLU A 106 0.44 -3.79 19.52
N GLY A 107 0.74 -4.70 20.44
CA GLY A 107 0.83 -6.14 20.16
C GLY A 107 2.24 -6.63 19.99
N ASP A 108 2.36 -7.92 19.69
CA ASP A 108 3.63 -8.62 19.51
C ASP A 108 3.82 -8.95 18.03
N LEU A 109 5.03 -8.71 17.53
CA LEU A 109 5.38 -9.01 16.14
C LEU A 109 5.35 -10.52 15.90
N CYS A 110 4.60 -10.93 14.90
CA CYS A 110 4.62 -12.30 14.38
C CYS A 110 4.74 -12.26 12.85
N SER A 111 5.12 -13.38 12.28
CA SER A 111 5.10 -13.58 10.82
C SER A 111 3.85 -14.36 10.43
N SER A 112 3.36 -14.16 9.21
CA SER A 112 2.24 -14.89 8.65
C SER A 112 2.69 -15.88 7.57
N ASP A 113 1.75 -16.61 6.99
CA ASP A 113 2.01 -17.51 5.86
C ASP A 113 2.42 -16.74 4.58
N GLU A 114 2.20 -15.43 4.54
CA GLU A 114 2.55 -14.57 3.41
C GLU A 114 4.02 -14.15 3.39
N GLY A 115 4.70 -14.21 4.54
CA GLY A 115 6.12 -13.90 4.63
C GLY A 115 6.62 -13.67 6.04
N ARG A 116 7.94 -13.64 6.17
CA ARG A 116 8.60 -13.36 7.44
C ARG A 116 8.75 -11.85 7.63
N MET A 117 8.37 -11.35 8.80
CA MET A 117 8.58 -9.96 9.18
C MET A 117 9.96 -9.74 9.79
N CYS A 118 10.59 -8.62 9.43
CA CYS A 118 11.88 -8.21 10.00
C CYS A 118 11.99 -6.69 10.11
N TRP A 119 12.62 -6.24 11.19
CA TRP A 119 13.04 -4.85 11.34
C TRP A 119 14.39 -4.65 10.65
N VAL A 120 14.45 -3.70 9.71
CA VAL A 120 15.66 -3.35 8.97
C VAL A 120 16.02 -1.90 9.27
N LYS A 121 17.27 -1.65 9.65
CA LYS A 121 17.77 -0.29 9.86
C LYS A 121 17.77 0.48 8.55
N LYS A 122 17.39 1.76 8.62
CA LYS A 122 17.34 2.63 7.44
C LYS A 122 18.69 2.69 6.70
N GLU A 123 19.79 2.74 7.43
CA GLU A 123 21.17 2.75 6.87
C GLU A 123 21.62 1.39 6.32
N GLU A 124 20.82 0.34 6.49
CA GLU A 124 21.13 -1.02 5.99
C GLU A 124 20.25 -1.43 4.81
N LEU A 125 19.34 -0.57 4.36
CA LEU A 125 18.44 -0.88 3.24
C LEU A 125 19.20 -1.25 1.96
N ASP A 126 20.31 -0.60 1.67
CA ASP A 126 21.14 -0.90 0.49
C ASP A 126 21.91 -2.24 0.59
N LYS A 127 21.91 -2.88 1.77
CA LYS A 127 22.59 -4.15 1.99
C LYS A 127 21.67 -5.37 1.91
N VAL A 128 20.37 -5.14 1.79
CA VAL A 128 19.35 -6.19 1.74
C VAL A 128 18.70 -6.25 0.36
N ASN A 129 18.11 -7.39 0.02
CA ASN A 129 17.40 -7.56 -1.23
C ASN A 129 16.02 -6.92 -1.12
N LEU A 130 15.84 -5.70 -1.63
CA LEU A 130 14.57 -4.98 -1.67
C LEU A 130 13.83 -5.27 -2.99
N VAL A 131 12.51 -5.16 -2.97
CA VAL A 131 11.73 -5.13 -4.22
C VAL A 131 12.14 -3.95 -5.09
N LYS A 132 11.94 -4.10 -6.41
CA LYS A 132 12.27 -3.06 -7.38
C LYS A 132 11.63 -1.71 -7.00
N ASP A 133 12.38 -0.63 -7.20
CA ASP A 133 11.95 0.76 -7.00
C ASP A 133 11.49 1.08 -5.55
N PHE A 134 11.95 0.29 -4.56
CA PHE A 134 11.60 0.48 -3.15
C PHE A 134 12.03 1.86 -2.62
N HIS A 135 13.23 2.33 -2.97
CA HIS A 135 13.71 3.64 -2.53
C HIS A 135 12.85 4.78 -3.09
N ASP A 136 12.44 4.71 -4.35
CA ASP A 136 11.53 5.70 -4.94
C ASP A 136 10.15 5.70 -4.24
N LEU A 137 9.68 4.53 -3.80
CA LEU A 137 8.46 4.43 -3.01
C LEU A 137 8.60 5.12 -1.65
N ILE A 138 9.71 4.87 -0.95
CA ILE A 138 9.99 5.51 0.35
C ILE A 138 10.16 7.03 0.21
N ASP A 139 10.77 7.50 -0.88
CA ASP A 139 10.87 8.93 -1.14
C ASP A 139 9.49 9.59 -1.20
N VAL A 140 8.53 9.00 -1.93
CA VAL A 140 7.15 9.51 -2.01
C VAL A 140 6.47 9.49 -0.64
N MET A 141 6.75 8.49 0.19
CA MET A 141 6.10 8.35 1.49
C MET A 141 6.65 9.32 2.55
N LEU A 142 7.88 9.79 2.42
CA LEU A 142 8.56 10.58 3.43
C LEU A 142 8.84 12.04 3.02
N ASP A 143 8.69 12.39 1.75
CA ASP A 143 8.83 13.76 1.27
C ASP A 143 7.46 14.44 1.19
N ASP A 144 7.22 15.45 2.05
CA ASP A 144 5.95 16.19 2.09
C ASP A 144 5.62 16.95 0.79
N ASN A 145 6.57 17.08 -0.15
CA ASN A 145 6.34 17.67 -1.47
C ASN A 145 5.90 16.64 -2.53
N LEU A 146 5.90 15.36 -2.19
CA LEU A 146 5.48 14.28 -3.07
C LEU A 146 4.19 13.65 -2.55
N SER A 147 3.37 13.15 -3.45
CA SER A 147 2.10 12.48 -3.12
C SER A 147 1.77 11.33 -4.06
N GLU A 148 2.51 11.20 -5.16
CA GLU A 148 2.20 10.22 -6.20
C GLU A 148 3.44 9.46 -6.66
N PHE A 149 3.32 8.14 -6.67
CA PHE A 149 4.24 7.22 -7.32
C PHE A 149 3.52 6.60 -8.52
N HIS A 150 3.90 6.97 -9.72
CA HIS A 150 3.25 6.50 -10.93
C HIS A 150 4.20 5.71 -11.82
N TYR A 151 3.86 4.45 -12.14
CA TYR A 151 4.51 3.72 -13.22
C TYR A 151 3.93 4.10 -14.56
N VAL A 152 4.79 4.58 -15.46
CA VAL A 152 4.47 4.84 -16.86
C VAL A 152 5.25 3.91 -17.78
N PHE A 153 4.59 3.40 -18.82
CA PHE A 153 5.24 2.57 -19.83
C PHE A 153 5.56 3.43 -21.05
N GLU A 154 6.85 3.75 -21.23
CA GLU A 154 7.34 4.58 -22.32
C GLU A 154 8.63 4.00 -22.89
N ASN A 155 8.79 4.01 -24.22
CA ASN A 155 9.97 3.49 -24.93
C ASN A 155 10.29 2.03 -24.56
N ASP A 156 9.26 1.18 -24.51
CA ASP A 156 9.33 -0.25 -24.15
C ASP A 156 9.89 -0.51 -22.74
N LYS A 157 9.76 0.44 -21.83
CA LYS A 157 10.24 0.35 -20.44
C LYS A 157 9.23 0.93 -19.45
N TRP A 158 9.19 0.32 -18.28
CA TRP A 158 8.52 0.88 -17.13
C TRP A 158 9.43 1.89 -16.42
N ASN A 159 8.93 3.11 -16.27
CA ASN A 159 9.60 4.21 -15.57
C ASN A 159 8.77 4.64 -14.37
N VAL A 160 9.45 5.10 -13.33
CA VAL A 160 8.82 5.68 -12.16
C VAL A 160 8.78 7.19 -12.33
N VAL A 161 7.61 7.78 -12.11
CA VAL A 161 7.40 9.22 -12.02
C VAL A 161 6.89 9.54 -10.64
N LYS A 162 7.61 10.39 -9.91
CA LYS A 162 7.22 10.89 -8.57
C LYS A 162 6.69 12.31 -8.71
N LYS A 163 5.56 12.62 -8.08
CA LYS A 163 4.94 13.95 -8.10
C LYS A 163 4.45 14.34 -6.72
#